data_fa2897563607bbad10fcfdfd04d3be3f
#
_entry.id   fa2897563607bbad10fcfdfd04d3be3f
#
_cell.length_a   1.000
_cell.length_b   1.000
_cell.length_c   1.000
_cell.angle_alpha   90.00
_cell.angle_beta   90.00
_cell.angle_gamma   90.00
#
_symmetry.space_group_name_H-M   'P 1'
#
loop_
_entity.id
_entity.type
_entity.pdbx_description
1 polymer ?
#
loop_
_entity_poly.entity_id
_entity_poly.type
_entity_poly.pdbx_seq_one_letter_code
_entity_poly.pdbx_strand_id
1 'polypeptide(L)'
;MTITKIPLALLGTQPAGKDGHRFTYVAANNAIELVSPTDAVFSIPDPQIVAPIQGSAKGYTSGGYSTSVLNTVDSFPFTSDTNASDVGDLTLIRMYVAGQSSDADGYSSGGFSPGDLNVIDKFPFSSNTNASDVGDLSQARYGTAGQSSSTHGYNTNGRTPGVTNVIDKFPFSSDTNASDVGDQTDSRFYAAGQSSTTHGYSSGGTPSVTIDKFPFSSDTNASDVGDLSQARNGATGQSSDSHGYSAGGNAPPYVNTIDKFPFSSDTNATDVGDMVQIRYYGAGQSSTTHGYSSGGNGPPHLNTIDKFPFSSDTNASDVGDLSQARYYSAGQQV
;
A
#
# COMPACT_ATOMS: atom_id res chain seq x y z
N MET A 1 14.67 2.47 -28.63
CA MET A 1 13.81 1.36 -29.09
C MET A 1 12.85 1.09 -27.95
N THR A 2 11.58 1.44 -28.13
CA THR A 2 10.56 1.32 -27.08
C THR A 2 10.16 -0.15 -27.01
N ILE A 3 10.49 -0.85 -25.92
CA ILE A 3 10.05 -2.22 -25.71
C ILE A 3 8.60 -2.16 -25.21
N THR A 4 7.65 -2.47 -26.10
CA THR A 4 6.26 -2.66 -25.75
C THR A 4 6.16 -3.95 -24.89
N LYS A 5 5.43 -3.91 -23.77
CA LYS A 5 5.19 -5.07 -22.91
C LYS A 5 4.77 -6.29 -23.75
N ILE A 6 5.60 -7.32 -23.79
CA ILE A 6 5.26 -8.62 -24.40
C ILE A 6 4.62 -9.44 -23.29
N PRO A 7 3.40 -9.95 -23.42
CA PRO A 7 2.78 -10.83 -22.41
C PRO A 7 3.65 -12.06 -22.18
N LEU A 8 3.87 -12.43 -20.93
CA LEU A 8 4.71 -13.58 -20.51
C LEU A 8 4.32 -14.90 -21.21
N ALA A 9 3.07 -15.06 -21.58
CA ALA A 9 2.56 -16.24 -22.32
C ALA A 9 3.07 -16.35 -23.77
N LEU A 10 3.72 -15.32 -24.32
CA LEU A 10 4.23 -15.31 -25.71
C LEU A 10 5.73 -15.58 -25.80
N LEU A 11 6.46 -15.70 -24.71
CA LEU A 11 7.90 -15.97 -24.66
C LEU A 11 8.22 -17.48 -24.59
N GLY A 12 7.55 -18.28 -25.41
CA GLY A 12 8.11 -19.56 -25.82
C GLY A 12 9.35 -19.31 -26.68
N THR A 13 10.20 -20.33 -26.85
CA THR A 13 11.40 -20.25 -27.69
C THR A 13 11.04 -19.66 -29.06
N GLN A 14 11.41 -18.42 -29.30
CA GLN A 14 11.19 -17.78 -30.59
C GLN A 14 12.20 -18.35 -31.60
N PRO A 15 11.81 -18.57 -32.87
CA PRO A 15 12.76 -18.99 -33.89
C PRO A 15 13.89 -17.94 -34.02
N ALA A 16 15.11 -18.40 -34.27
CA ALA A 16 16.26 -17.53 -34.48
C ALA A 16 15.96 -16.49 -35.55
N GLY A 17 16.31 -15.22 -35.27
CA GLY A 17 16.27 -14.17 -36.27
C GLY A 17 17.18 -14.49 -37.47
N LYS A 18 17.13 -13.68 -38.54
CA LYS A 18 17.96 -13.89 -39.75
C LYS A 18 19.45 -13.95 -39.49
N ASP A 19 19.92 -13.43 -38.36
CA ASP A 19 21.29 -13.42 -37.87
C ASP A 19 21.63 -14.55 -36.89
N GLY A 20 20.66 -15.45 -36.60
CA GLY A 20 20.85 -16.58 -35.69
C GLY A 20 20.73 -16.22 -34.20
N HIS A 21 20.47 -14.98 -33.84
CA HIS A 21 20.22 -14.60 -32.45
C HIS A 21 18.79 -14.96 -32.03
N ARG A 22 18.64 -15.43 -30.79
CA ARG A 22 17.32 -15.74 -30.20
C ARG A 22 17.22 -15.17 -28.80
N PHE A 23 16.01 -14.75 -28.42
CA PHE A 23 15.67 -14.40 -27.06
C PHE A 23 15.04 -15.60 -26.36
N THR A 24 15.51 -15.92 -25.18
CA THR A 24 14.96 -16.98 -24.33
C THR A 24 14.68 -16.42 -22.95
N TYR A 25 13.48 -16.65 -22.45
CA TYR A 25 13.16 -16.34 -21.05
C TYR A 25 13.58 -17.54 -20.18
N VAL A 26 14.39 -17.27 -19.14
CA VAL A 26 14.85 -18.27 -18.19
C VAL A 26 14.16 -18.03 -16.86
N ALA A 27 13.13 -18.84 -16.59
CA ALA A 27 12.29 -18.68 -15.39
C ALA A 27 13.06 -18.88 -14.07
N ALA A 28 14.18 -19.60 -14.09
CA ALA A 28 14.97 -19.89 -12.88
C ALA A 28 15.71 -18.67 -12.31
N ASN A 29 16.01 -17.67 -13.14
CA ASN A 29 16.73 -16.45 -12.74
C ASN A 29 15.99 -15.16 -13.16
N ASN A 30 14.77 -15.32 -13.65
CA ASN A 30 13.90 -14.21 -14.08
C ASN A 30 14.61 -13.25 -15.06
N ALA A 31 15.30 -13.81 -16.05
CA ALA A 31 16.10 -13.07 -17.02
C ALA A 31 15.67 -13.37 -18.46
N ILE A 32 15.80 -12.36 -19.33
CA ILE A 32 15.72 -12.54 -20.78
C ILE A 32 17.16 -12.74 -21.29
N GLU A 33 17.44 -13.87 -21.89
CA GLU A 33 18.74 -14.18 -22.46
C GLU A 33 18.74 -13.98 -23.97
N LEU A 34 19.71 -13.21 -24.46
CA LEU A 34 20.03 -13.13 -25.88
C LEU A 34 21.11 -14.18 -26.19
N VAL A 35 20.73 -15.26 -26.86
CA VAL A 35 21.65 -16.28 -27.27
C VAL A 35 22.18 -15.98 -28.68
N SER A 36 23.50 -15.78 -28.80
CA SER A 36 24.15 -15.57 -30.08
C SER A 36 24.28 -16.89 -30.87
N PRO A 37 24.55 -16.86 -32.19
CA PRO A 37 24.77 -18.06 -33.00
C PRO A 37 25.94 -18.94 -32.51
N THR A 38 26.81 -18.41 -31.66
CA THR A 38 27.96 -19.09 -31.08
C THR A 38 27.74 -19.52 -29.64
N ASP A 39 26.46 -19.56 -29.18
CA ASP A 39 26.04 -19.89 -27.81
C ASP A 39 26.63 -19.00 -26.71
N ALA A 40 27.14 -17.80 -27.08
CA ALA A 40 27.48 -16.79 -26.10
C ALA A 40 26.16 -16.18 -25.52
N VAL A 41 25.91 -16.43 -24.24
CA VAL A 41 24.74 -15.97 -23.56
C VAL A 41 24.98 -14.56 -23.02
N PHE A 42 24.19 -13.60 -23.45
CA PHE A 42 24.13 -12.26 -22.87
C PHE A 42 22.85 -12.20 -22.02
N SER A 43 23.00 -12.36 -20.72
CA SER A 43 21.88 -12.13 -19.81
C SER A 43 21.62 -10.65 -19.69
N ILE A 44 20.47 -10.19 -20.17
CA ILE A 44 19.92 -8.92 -19.71
C ILE A 44 19.15 -9.28 -18.45
N PRO A 45 19.61 -8.86 -17.26
CA PRO A 45 18.77 -8.98 -16.07
C PRO A 45 17.46 -8.32 -16.43
N ASP A 46 16.34 -9.01 -16.21
CA ASP A 46 15.04 -8.40 -16.36
C ASP A 46 15.12 -7.03 -15.68
N PRO A 47 14.82 -5.90 -16.37
CA PRO A 47 14.60 -4.64 -15.68
C PRO A 47 13.38 -4.85 -14.82
N GLN A 48 13.63 -5.41 -13.65
CA GLN A 48 12.72 -5.75 -12.56
C GLN A 48 11.26 -5.81 -13.06
N ILE A 49 10.69 -7.01 -13.13
CA ILE A 49 9.27 -7.14 -12.82
C ILE A 49 9.20 -6.68 -11.36
N VAL A 50 9.09 -5.37 -11.19
CA VAL A 50 8.79 -4.80 -9.89
C VAL A 50 7.43 -5.39 -9.59
N ALA A 51 7.38 -6.19 -8.55
CA ALA A 51 6.11 -6.73 -8.07
C ALA A 51 5.10 -5.58 -8.03
N PRO A 52 3.92 -5.72 -8.63
CA PRO A 52 2.97 -4.64 -8.65
C PRO A 52 2.67 -4.24 -7.21
N ILE A 53 2.84 -2.97 -6.88
CA ILE A 53 2.40 -2.41 -5.60
C ILE A 53 0.87 -2.50 -5.45
N GLN A 54 0.18 -2.87 -6.53
CA GLN A 54 -1.25 -3.14 -6.60
C GLN A 54 -1.51 -4.64 -6.61
N GLY A 55 -2.61 -5.05 -5.95
CA GLY A 55 -3.08 -6.42 -6.00
C GLY A 55 -3.79 -6.75 -7.31
N SER A 56 -3.83 -8.01 -7.66
CA SER A 56 -4.60 -8.51 -8.80
C SER A 56 -5.78 -9.38 -8.37
N ALA A 57 -5.79 -9.88 -7.14
CA ALA A 57 -6.75 -10.87 -6.67
C ALA A 57 -7.63 -10.39 -5.52
N LYS A 58 -7.05 -9.87 -4.44
CA LYS A 58 -7.78 -9.57 -3.20
C LYS A 58 -7.25 -8.34 -2.47
N GLY A 59 -8.18 -7.62 -1.81
CA GLY A 59 -7.88 -6.66 -0.76
C GLY A 59 -8.11 -7.26 0.62
N TYR A 60 -7.36 -6.77 1.60
CA TYR A 60 -7.46 -7.17 3.00
C TYR A 60 -7.62 -5.95 3.90
N THR A 61 -8.32 -6.14 5.03
CA THR A 61 -8.48 -5.12 6.07
C THR A 61 -8.21 -5.76 7.42
N SER A 62 -7.17 -5.29 8.12
CA SER A 62 -6.69 -5.92 9.35
C SER A 62 -6.79 -5.00 10.56
N GLY A 63 -7.13 -5.59 11.72
CA GLY A 63 -7.27 -4.89 13.00
C GLY A 63 -8.36 -3.81 13.00
N GLY A 64 -8.17 -2.81 13.85
CA GLY A 64 -9.08 -1.65 13.95
C GLY A 64 -9.93 -1.65 15.22
N TYR A 65 -10.94 -0.81 15.24
CA TYR A 65 -11.88 -0.64 16.34
C TYR A 65 -13.33 -0.65 15.84
N SER A 66 -14.18 -1.38 16.56
CA SER A 66 -15.64 -1.38 16.40
C SER A 66 -16.27 -0.96 17.72
N THR A 67 -16.91 -1.89 18.42
CA THR A 67 -17.30 -1.73 19.84
C THR A 67 -16.16 -2.09 20.80
N SER A 68 -15.13 -2.75 20.28
CA SER A 68 -13.87 -3.10 20.95
C SER A 68 -12.74 -3.07 19.96
N VAL A 69 -11.50 -3.11 20.44
CA VAL A 69 -10.31 -3.26 19.60
C VAL A 69 -10.29 -4.65 19.00
N LEU A 70 -9.92 -4.76 17.71
CA LEU A 70 -10.02 -5.98 16.90
C LEU A 70 -8.63 -6.52 16.51
N ASN A 71 -8.57 -7.84 16.27
CA ASN A 71 -7.46 -8.50 15.60
C ASN A 71 -7.87 -9.11 14.23
N THR A 72 -9.15 -9.09 13.90
CA THR A 72 -9.70 -9.71 12.68
C THR A 72 -9.04 -9.20 11.40
N VAL A 73 -8.75 -10.11 10.48
CA VAL A 73 -8.33 -9.85 9.11
C VAL A 73 -9.46 -10.24 8.16
N ASP A 74 -10.08 -9.26 7.53
CA ASP A 74 -11.09 -9.47 6.47
C ASP A 74 -10.42 -9.47 5.10
N SER A 75 -10.97 -10.24 4.17
CA SER A 75 -10.54 -10.31 2.76
C SER A 75 -11.73 -10.20 1.82
N PHE A 76 -11.58 -9.43 0.74
CA PHE A 76 -12.57 -9.28 -0.34
C PHE A 76 -11.91 -9.40 -1.72
N PRO A 77 -12.61 -9.99 -2.72
CA PRO A 77 -12.04 -10.16 -4.05
C PRO A 77 -12.09 -8.86 -4.86
N PHE A 78 -11.05 -8.61 -5.69
CA PHE A 78 -11.06 -7.51 -6.67
C PHE A 78 -11.81 -7.86 -7.96
N THR A 79 -12.04 -9.15 -8.20
CA THR A 79 -12.67 -9.67 -9.43
C THR A 79 -14.19 -9.64 -9.42
N SER A 80 -14.79 -9.41 -8.26
CA SER A 80 -16.26 -9.34 -8.10
C SER A 80 -16.64 -8.41 -6.95
N ASP A 81 -17.78 -7.75 -7.09
CA ASP A 81 -18.33 -6.86 -6.08
C ASP A 81 -19.12 -7.70 -5.07
N THR A 82 -18.45 -8.15 -4.00
CA THR A 82 -19.00 -9.00 -2.93
C THR A 82 -18.46 -8.62 -1.58
N ASN A 83 -19.20 -8.96 -0.53
CA ASN A 83 -18.79 -8.72 0.85
C ASN A 83 -17.48 -9.43 1.20
N ALA A 84 -16.73 -8.83 2.11
CA ALA A 84 -15.55 -9.45 2.70
C ALA A 84 -15.92 -10.60 3.63
N SER A 85 -14.97 -11.49 3.83
CA SER A 85 -15.05 -12.57 4.81
C SER A 85 -13.87 -12.49 5.78
N ASP A 86 -14.09 -12.87 7.03
CA ASP A 86 -13.05 -13.10 8.01
C ASP A 86 -12.16 -14.28 7.57
N VAL A 87 -10.85 -14.05 7.51
CA VAL A 87 -9.86 -15.04 7.04
C VAL A 87 -8.77 -15.34 8.06
N GLY A 88 -8.78 -14.69 9.21
CA GLY A 88 -7.81 -14.90 10.28
C GLY A 88 -7.63 -13.71 11.20
N ASP A 89 -6.68 -13.82 12.10
CA ASP A 89 -6.43 -12.83 13.16
C ASP A 89 -4.98 -12.35 13.17
N LEU A 90 -4.77 -11.10 13.55
CA LEU A 90 -3.47 -10.59 14.01
C LEU A 90 -3.10 -11.24 15.35
N THR A 91 -1.82 -11.22 15.71
CA THR A 91 -1.34 -11.79 16.98
C THR A 91 -1.88 -11.04 18.21
N LEU A 92 -2.19 -9.76 18.05
CA LEU A 92 -2.76 -8.89 19.09
C LEU A 92 -3.97 -8.13 18.55
N ILE A 93 -4.97 -7.91 19.43
CA ILE A 93 -5.99 -6.89 19.16
C ILE A 93 -5.31 -5.53 19.08
N ARG A 94 -5.53 -4.75 18.03
CA ARG A 94 -4.93 -3.42 17.89
C ARG A 94 -5.63 -2.54 16.84
N MET A 95 -5.54 -1.23 17.05
CA MET A 95 -6.06 -0.19 16.19
C MET A 95 -4.95 0.80 15.79
N TYR A 96 -5.19 1.69 14.83
CA TYR A 96 -4.21 2.67 14.32
C TYR A 96 -2.97 2.04 13.68
N VAL A 97 -3.15 0.90 13.05
CA VAL A 97 -2.10 0.10 12.40
C VAL A 97 -1.81 0.59 11.00
N ALA A 98 -0.59 0.34 10.51
CA ALA A 98 -0.22 0.53 9.10
C ALA A 98 -0.14 -0.81 8.37
N GLY A 99 -0.53 -0.81 7.09
CA GLY A 99 -0.50 -1.99 6.23
C GLY A 99 0.60 -1.93 5.20
N GLN A 100 1.26 -3.07 4.97
CA GLN A 100 2.22 -3.27 3.89
C GLN A 100 1.94 -4.60 3.21
N SER A 101 2.37 -4.75 1.96
CA SER A 101 2.17 -5.97 1.17
C SER A 101 3.45 -6.35 0.42
N SER A 102 3.78 -7.65 0.46
CA SER A 102 4.67 -8.30 -0.50
C SER A 102 3.84 -9.05 -1.54
N ASP A 103 4.49 -9.77 -2.45
CA ASP A 103 3.79 -10.65 -3.41
C ASP A 103 3.08 -11.83 -2.72
N ALA A 104 3.54 -12.25 -1.54
CA ALA A 104 3.09 -13.45 -0.86
C ALA A 104 2.34 -13.19 0.45
N ASP A 105 2.64 -12.09 1.11
CA ASP A 105 2.21 -11.84 2.49
C ASP A 105 1.72 -10.41 2.70
N GLY A 106 0.70 -10.26 3.55
CA GLY A 106 0.28 -8.99 4.12
C GLY A 106 0.96 -8.75 5.46
N TYR A 107 1.25 -7.49 5.75
CA TYR A 107 1.86 -7.07 7.01
C TYR A 107 1.00 -6.01 7.70
N SER A 108 0.96 -6.07 9.02
CA SER A 108 0.38 -5.04 9.88
C SER A 108 1.41 -4.61 10.92
N SER A 109 1.74 -3.33 10.95
CA SER A 109 2.84 -2.83 11.78
C SER A 109 2.42 -1.70 12.73
N GLY A 110 3.00 -1.70 13.94
CA GLY A 110 2.71 -0.74 15.00
C GLY A 110 1.28 -0.84 15.53
N GLY A 111 0.74 0.28 15.97
CA GLY A 111 -0.62 0.38 16.47
C GLY A 111 -0.71 0.64 17.96
N PHE A 112 -1.93 0.51 18.51
CA PHE A 112 -2.26 0.80 19.91
C PHE A 112 -3.20 -0.24 20.51
N SER A 113 -2.84 -0.83 21.68
CA SER A 113 -3.71 -1.66 22.53
C SER A 113 -2.99 -2.26 23.75
N PRO A 114 -3.31 -1.96 24.95
CA PRO A 114 -3.70 -0.71 25.59
C PRO A 114 -2.56 0.30 25.74
N GLY A 115 -1.51 0.19 24.94
CA GLY A 115 -0.35 1.07 24.82
C GLY A 115 0.16 1.09 23.39
N ASP A 116 1.17 1.90 23.13
CA ASP A 116 1.83 1.97 21.83
C ASP A 116 2.54 0.64 21.56
N LEU A 117 2.43 0.13 20.32
CA LEU A 117 3.00 -1.15 19.91
C LEU A 117 4.06 -0.94 18.81
N ASN A 118 5.07 -1.82 18.82
CA ASN A 118 6.10 -1.91 17.78
C ASN A 118 5.97 -3.16 16.91
N VAL A 119 5.11 -4.10 17.24
CA VAL A 119 4.95 -5.41 16.60
C VAL A 119 4.69 -5.29 15.09
N ILE A 120 5.36 -6.12 14.31
CA ILE A 120 5.10 -6.35 12.89
C ILE A 120 4.53 -7.76 12.73
N ASP A 121 3.24 -7.85 12.43
CA ASP A 121 2.57 -9.11 12.09
C ASP A 121 2.63 -9.37 10.60
N LYS A 122 2.79 -10.66 10.23
CA LYS A 122 2.77 -11.17 8.87
C LYS A 122 1.70 -12.26 8.72
N PHE A 123 0.86 -12.20 7.69
CA PHE A 123 -0.11 -13.24 7.33
C PHE A 123 -0.02 -13.58 5.84
N PRO A 124 -0.08 -14.89 5.46
CA PRO A 124 0.05 -15.31 4.08
C PRO A 124 -1.23 -15.06 3.27
N PHE A 125 -1.08 -14.58 2.03
CA PHE A 125 -2.20 -14.42 1.10
C PHE A 125 -2.70 -15.75 0.50
N SER A 126 -1.86 -16.80 0.53
CA SER A 126 -2.14 -18.10 -0.04
C SER A 126 -3.07 -18.98 0.81
N SER A 127 -3.27 -18.63 2.07
CA SER A 127 -4.10 -19.40 3.01
C SER A 127 -4.81 -18.50 4.02
N ASN A 128 -5.97 -18.94 4.48
CA ASN A 128 -6.71 -18.29 5.55
C ASN A 128 -6.16 -18.76 6.90
N THR A 129 -5.08 -18.15 7.36
CA THR A 129 -4.42 -18.48 8.63
C THR A 129 -4.11 -17.21 9.40
N ASN A 130 -4.04 -17.34 10.72
CA ASN A 130 -3.69 -16.23 11.59
C ASN A 130 -2.26 -15.73 11.30
N ALA A 131 -2.03 -14.45 11.59
CA ALA A 131 -0.73 -13.83 11.48
C ALA A 131 0.28 -14.39 12.50
N SER A 132 1.55 -14.20 12.19
CA SER A 132 2.67 -14.42 13.10
C SER A 132 3.43 -13.11 13.32
N ASP A 133 3.94 -12.91 14.54
CA ASP A 133 4.88 -11.85 14.87
C ASP A 133 6.23 -12.15 14.21
N VAL A 134 6.74 -11.20 13.41
CA VAL A 134 7.97 -11.37 12.62
C VAL A 134 9.03 -10.31 12.91
N GLY A 135 8.75 -9.40 13.84
CA GLY A 135 9.70 -8.37 14.26
C GLY A 135 9.04 -7.11 14.79
N ASP A 136 9.85 -6.13 15.07
CA ASP A 136 9.47 -4.88 15.70
C ASP A 136 9.87 -3.67 14.88
N LEU A 137 9.06 -2.60 14.93
CA LEU A 137 9.47 -1.25 14.54
C LEU A 137 10.60 -0.74 15.46
N SER A 138 11.38 0.23 15.00
CA SER A 138 12.47 0.84 15.79
C SER A 138 11.96 1.48 17.09
N GLN A 139 10.69 1.87 17.13
CA GLN A 139 10.02 2.39 18.32
C GLN A 139 8.51 2.07 18.27
N ALA A 140 7.91 1.85 19.44
CA ALA A 140 6.47 1.64 19.58
C ALA A 140 5.72 2.93 19.22
N ARG A 141 4.76 2.84 18.28
CA ARG A 141 3.99 3.99 17.78
C ARG A 141 2.71 3.59 17.04
N TYR A 142 1.78 4.51 16.95
CA TYR A 142 0.49 4.35 16.31
C TYR A 142 0.14 5.51 15.36
N GLY A 143 -0.89 5.31 14.52
CA GLY A 143 -1.32 6.31 13.56
C GLY A 143 -0.28 6.58 12.48
N THR A 144 0.43 5.54 12.10
CA THR A 144 1.49 5.51 11.11
C THR A 144 0.93 5.28 9.71
N ALA A 145 1.70 5.60 8.67
CA ALA A 145 1.39 5.29 7.29
C ALA A 145 2.30 4.16 6.77
N GLY A 146 1.72 3.24 5.99
CA GLY A 146 2.43 2.09 5.42
C GLY A 146 2.73 2.29 3.94
N GLN A 147 3.95 1.91 3.52
CA GLN A 147 4.35 1.87 2.12
C GLN A 147 5.09 0.55 1.84
N SER A 148 5.10 0.13 0.58
CA SER A 148 5.74 -1.11 0.16
C SER A 148 6.56 -0.89 -1.11
N SER A 149 7.79 -1.41 -1.10
CA SER A 149 8.54 -1.70 -2.33
C SER A 149 8.37 -3.19 -2.67
N SER A 150 9.02 -3.65 -3.74
CA SER A 150 9.05 -5.09 -4.08
C SER A 150 9.77 -5.95 -3.03
N THR A 151 10.59 -5.37 -2.17
CA THR A 151 11.49 -6.09 -1.26
C THR A 151 11.35 -5.72 0.21
N HIS A 152 10.76 -4.57 0.51
CA HIS A 152 10.68 -4.02 1.87
C HIS A 152 9.33 -3.37 2.15
N GLY A 153 8.86 -3.52 3.39
CA GLY A 153 7.82 -2.70 3.98
C GLY A 153 8.42 -1.47 4.66
N TYR A 154 7.67 -0.38 4.63
CA TYR A 154 8.02 0.88 5.30
C TYR A 154 6.89 1.31 6.21
N ASN A 155 7.26 1.93 7.32
CA ASN A 155 6.32 2.51 8.28
C ASN A 155 6.78 3.92 8.61
N THR A 156 5.96 4.91 8.29
CA THR A 156 6.35 6.32 8.39
C THR A 156 5.51 7.09 9.39
N ASN A 157 6.13 8.11 10.01
CA ASN A 157 5.44 9.02 10.92
C ASN A 157 4.89 8.32 12.19
N GLY A 158 3.82 8.87 12.72
CA GLY A 158 3.06 8.31 13.82
C GLY A 158 3.24 9.05 15.13
N ARG A 159 2.67 8.47 16.19
CA ARG A 159 2.73 9.00 17.54
C ARG A 159 3.23 7.92 18.50
N THR A 160 4.21 8.29 19.29
CA THR A 160 4.69 7.69 20.53
C THR A 160 4.47 8.73 21.62
N PRO A 161 5.10 8.84 22.79
CA PRO A 161 4.74 9.96 23.67
C PRO A 161 4.68 11.32 22.97
N GLY A 162 5.51 11.54 21.92
CA GLY A 162 5.43 12.68 20.98
C GLY A 162 5.04 12.26 19.58
N VAL A 163 4.82 13.22 18.68
CA VAL A 163 4.65 12.95 17.24
C VAL A 163 6.05 12.80 16.62
N THR A 164 6.23 11.82 15.73
CA THR A 164 7.52 11.49 15.12
C THR A 164 7.47 11.60 13.59
N ASN A 165 8.64 11.77 12.97
CA ASN A 165 8.84 11.83 11.52
C ASN A 165 9.63 10.63 10.98
N VAL A 166 9.99 9.66 11.81
CA VAL A 166 10.82 8.50 11.47
C VAL A 166 10.24 7.68 10.31
N ILE A 167 11.13 7.20 9.44
CA ILE A 167 10.87 6.21 8.40
C ILE A 167 11.55 4.91 8.82
N ASP A 168 10.76 3.91 9.23
CA ASP A 168 11.24 2.56 9.46
C ASP A 168 11.16 1.71 8.18
N LYS A 169 12.14 0.82 8.00
CA LYS A 169 12.22 -0.15 6.89
C LYS A 169 12.46 -1.55 7.42
N PHE A 170 11.72 -2.55 6.95
CA PHE A 170 11.93 -3.96 7.25
C PHE A 170 11.87 -4.82 5.97
N PRO A 171 12.71 -5.88 5.87
CA PRO A 171 12.76 -6.72 4.66
C PRO A 171 11.59 -7.72 4.62
N PHE A 172 11.07 -8.00 3.42
CA PHE A 172 10.09 -9.08 3.22
C PHE A 172 10.74 -10.47 3.13
N SER A 173 12.05 -10.53 2.87
CA SER A 173 12.80 -11.79 2.67
C SER A 173 13.23 -12.47 3.97
N SER A 174 13.11 -11.80 5.10
CA SER A 174 13.51 -12.33 6.42
C SER A 174 12.69 -11.73 7.54
N ASP A 175 12.44 -12.51 8.58
CA ASP A 175 11.73 -12.09 9.78
C ASP A 175 12.71 -11.38 10.73
N THR A 176 12.85 -10.07 10.58
CA THR A 176 13.78 -9.22 11.35
C THR A 176 13.15 -7.87 11.69
N ASN A 177 13.63 -7.26 12.76
CA ASN A 177 13.19 -5.95 13.15
C ASN A 177 13.44 -4.88 12.08
N ALA A 178 12.60 -3.86 12.06
CA ALA A 178 12.79 -2.68 11.23
C ALA A 178 14.00 -1.85 11.73
N SER A 179 14.57 -1.10 10.81
CA SER A 179 15.59 -0.09 11.09
C SER A 179 15.08 1.30 10.69
N ASP A 180 15.44 2.30 11.47
CA ASP A 180 15.28 3.71 11.11
C ASP A 180 16.22 4.02 9.93
N VAL A 181 15.66 4.54 8.84
CA VAL A 181 16.39 4.81 7.58
C VAL A 181 16.26 6.26 7.11
N GLY A 182 15.60 7.11 7.89
CA GLY A 182 15.45 8.52 7.58
C GLY A 182 14.19 9.15 8.17
N ASP A 183 13.96 10.39 7.82
CA ASP A 183 12.90 11.23 8.36
C ASP A 183 11.99 11.78 7.26
N GLN A 184 10.72 11.94 7.58
CA GLN A 184 9.78 12.79 6.85
C GLN A 184 10.13 14.27 7.10
N THR A 185 9.61 15.18 6.27
CA THR A 185 9.89 16.61 6.41
C THR A 185 9.33 17.21 7.70
N ASP A 186 8.20 16.66 8.17
CA ASP A 186 7.53 17.07 9.40
C ASP A 186 7.06 15.88 10.23
N SER A 187 7.05 16.06 11.56
CA SER A 187 6.43 15.11 12.49
C SER A 187 4.91 15.18 12.38
N ARG A 188 4.25 14.05 12.02
CA ARG A 188 2.80 13.99 11.86
C ARG A 188 2.27 12.56 12.09
N PHE A 189 0.96 12.42 12.27
CA PHE A 189 0.29 11.13 12.44
C PHE A 189 -1.02 11.11 11.65
N TYR A 190 -1.52 9.90 11.35
CA TYR A 190 -2.69 9.67 10.50
C TYR A 190 -2.52 10.20 9.06
N ALA A 191 -1.31 10.17 8.53
CA ALA A 191 -1.07 10.38 7.11
C ALA A 191 -1.53 9.14 6.30
N ALA A 192 -1.86 9.33 5.05
CA ALA A 192 -2.12 8.25 4.11
C ALA A 192 -0.81 7.83 3.41
N GLY A 193 -0.59 6.51 3.26
CA GLY A 193 0.57 5.95 2.57
C GLY A 193 0.27 5.58 1.13
N GLN A 194 1.17 5.93 0.21
CA GLN A 194 1.12 5.52 -1.19
C GLN A 194 2.51 5.05 -1.64
N SER A 195 2.55 4.24 -2.67
CA SER A 195 3.80 3.69 -3.20
C SER A 195 3.80 3.73 -4.73
N SER A 196 4.90 4.22 -5.31
CA SER A 196 5.25 3.92 -6.69
C SER A 196 6.23 2.75 -6.74
N THR A 197 6.66 2.36 -7.92
CA THR A 197 7.71 1.32 -8.07
C THR A 197 9.06 1.73 -7.49
N THR A 198 9.30 3.01 -7.26
CA THR A 198 10.61 3.57 -6.87
C THR A 198 10.60 4.40 -5.60
N HIS A 199 9.43 4.87 -5.17
CA HIS A 199 9.31 5.78 -4.03
C HIS A 199 8.10 5.45 -3.16
N GLY A 200 8.24 5.67 -1.85
CA GLY A 200 7.13 5.77 -0.90
C GLY A 200 6.69 7.23 -0.76
N TYR A 201 5.39 7.40 -0.52
CA TYR A 201 4.76 8.70 -0.29
C TYR A 201 3.94 8.68 0.99
N SER A 202 3.88 9.84 1.64
CA SER A 202 3.06 10.07 2.83
C SER A 202 2.31 11.39 2.67
N SER A 203 0.99 11.34 2.59
CA SER A 203 0.16 12.51 2.26
C SER A 203 -0.78 12.90 3.40
N GLY A 204 -0.87 14.21 3.69
CA GLY A 204 -1.67 14.75 4.77
C GLY A 204 -1.17 14.33 6.16
N GLY A 205 -2.09 14.07 7.08
CA GLY A 205 -1.81 13.79 8.49
C GLY A 205 -1.89 15.06 9.34
N THR A 206 -1.97 14.96 10.65
CA THR A 206 -2.17 15.96 11.72
C THR A 206 -2.25 17.42 11.26
N PRO A 207 -3.36 18.00 11.03
CA PRO A 207 -3.87 18.66 9.82
C PRO A 207 -2.76 19.28 8.94
N SER A 208 -2.28 18.50 7.96
CA SER A 208 -1.33 18.95 6.94
C SER A 208 -1.91 18.74 5.54
N VAL A 209 -1.40 19.50 4.58
CA VAL A 209 -1.61 19.29 3.13
C VAL A 209 -0.43 18.54 2.50
N THR A 210 0.74 18.54 3.14
CA THR A 210 2.03 18.10 2.59
C THR A 210 1.99 16.66 2.06
N ILE A 211 2.59 16.48 0.90
CA ILE A 211 2.90 15.17 0.31
C ILE A 211 4.43 15.00 0.35
N ASP A 212 4.91 14.12 1.21
CA ASP A 212 6.31 13.74 1.27
C ASP A 212 6.60 12.54 0.39
N LYS A 213 7.81 12.51 -0.20
CA LYS A 213 8.34 11.44 -1.04
C LYS A 213 9.72 11.02 -0.57
N PHE A 214 9.98 9.71 -0.44
CA PHE A 214 11.29 9.15 -0.14
C PHE A 214 11.64 8.00 -1.09
N PRO A 215 12.91 7.84 -1.49
CA PRO A 215 13.31 6.79 -2.43
C PRO A 215 13.42 5.42 -1.75
N PHE A 216 13.04 4.35 -2.47
CA PHE A 216 13.28 2.96 -2.03
C PHE A 216 14.71 2.47 -2.28
N SER A 217 15.45 3.16 -3.16
CA SER A 217 16.80 2.77 -3.58
C SER A 217 17.91 3.21 -2.63
N SER A 218 17.62 4.12 -1.70
CA SER A 218 18.59 4.65 -0.73
C SER A 218 17.91 5.03 0.57
N ASP A 219 18.67 4.92 1.66
CA ASP A 219 18.23 5.29 3.00
C ASP A 219 18.50 6.80 3.20
N THR A 220 17.53 7.63 2.87
CA THR A 220 17.59 9.10 2.92
C THR A 220 16.27 9.70 3.37
N ASN A 221 16.34 10.91 3.91
CA ASN A 221 15.15 11.65 4.31
C ASN A 221 14.21 11.92 3.14
N ALA A 222 12.93 12.08 3.45
CA ALA A 222 11.91 12.49 2.50
C ALA A 222 12.08 13.97 2.08
N SER A 223 11.47 14.29 0.96
CA SER A 223 11.30 15.66 0.46
C SER A 223 9.82 15.97 0.26
N ASP A 224 9.43 17.20 0.53
CA ASP A 224 8.12 17.75 0.19
C ASP A 224 8.03 17.89 -1.34
N VAL A 225 6.98 17.32 -1.94
CA VAL A 225 6.78 17.27 -3.41
C VAL A 225 5.45 17.85 -3.85
N GLY A 226 4.65 18.36 -2.93
CA GLY A 226 3.38 19.00 -3.24
C GLY A 226 2.35 18.90 -2.12
N ASP A 227 1.16 19.39 -2.39
CA ASP A 227 0.09 19.52 -1.43
C ASP A 227 -1.18 18.79 -1.87
N LEU A 228 -1.93 18.25 -0.91
CA LEU A 228 -3.34 17.88 -1.07
C LEU A 228 -4.20 19.14 -1.33
N SER A 229 -5.38 18.97 -1.91
CA SER A 229 -6.33 20.07 -2.15
C SER A 229 -6.78 20.77 -0.87
N GLN A 230 -6.76 20.05 0.27
CA GLN A 230 -7.00 20.62 1.60
C GLN A 230 -6.33 19.79 2.70
N ALA A 231 -6.02 20.46 3.83
CA ALA A 231 -5.43 19.83 5.01
C ALA A 231 -6.40 18.82 5.63
N ARG A 232 -5.92 17.58 5.84
CA ARG A 232 -6.71 16.49 6.43
C ARG A 232 -5.84 15.39 7.01
N ASN A 233 -6.40 14.63 7.95
CA ASN A 233 -5.80 13.42 8.48
C ASN A 233 -6.75 12.22 8.34
N GLY A 234 -6.23 11.01 8.48
CA GLY A 234 -7.04 9.79 8.44
C GLY A 234 -7.71 9.52 7.08
N ALA A 235 -7.17 10.07 6.00
CA ALA A 235 -7.51 9.67 4.64
C ALA A 235 -6.98 8.26 4.37
N THR A 236 -7.59 7.54 3.44
CA THR A 236 -7.09 6.26 2.93
C THR A 236 -6.18 6.49 1.73
N GLY A 237 -5.05 5.75 1.67
CA GLY A 237 -4.09 5.85 0.58
C GLY A 237 -4.27 4.73 -0.44
N GLN A 238 -4.26 5.08 -1.74
CA GLN A 238 -4.28 4.12 -2.84
C GLN A 238 -3.23 4.52 -3.89
N SER A 239 -2.82 3.56 -4.71
CA SER A 239 -1.80 3.77 -5.73
C SER A 239 -2.16 3.07 -7.03
N SER A 240 -2.10 3.80 -8.15
CA SER A 240 -2.05 3.22 -9.49
C SER A 240 -0.59 3.09 -9.95
N ASP A 241 -0.35 2.60 -11.14
CA ASP A 241 1.01 2.56 -11.75
C ASP A 241 1.65 3.96 -11.86
N SER A 242 0.85 5.02 -11.92
CA SER A 242 1.29 6.37 -12.27
C SER A 242 0.90 7.45 -11.27
N HIS A 243 -0.02 7.17 -10.36
CA HIS A 243 -0.56 8.18 -9.44
C HIS A 243 -0.80 7.62 -8.04
N GLY A 244 -0.59 8.48 -7.03
CA GLY A 244 -1.07 8.30 -5.67
C GLY A 244 -2.43 8.96 -5.49
N TYR A 245 -3.25 8.37 -4.61
CA TYR A 245 -4.57 8.87 -4.24
C TYR A 245 -4.68 8.99 -2.72
N SER A 246 -5.41 10.01 -2.28
CA SER A 246 -5.76 10.24 -0.89
C SER A 246 -7.26 10.49 -0.80
N ALA A 247 -8.02 9.52 -0.24
CA ALA A 247 -9.46 9.52 -0.29
C ALA A 247 -10.11 9.70 1.09
N GLY A 248 -11.10 10.60 1.17
CA GLY A 248 -11.78 10.98 2.39
C GLY A 248 -10.87 11.74 3.35
N GLY A 249 -11.16 11.66 4.64
CA GLY A 249 -10.34 12.22 5.70
C GLY A 249 -11.10 13.12 6.67
N ASN A 250 -10.45 13.37 7.79
CA ASN A 250 -10.92 14.28 8.84
C ASN A 250 -10.30 15.67 8.59
N ALA A 251 -11.12 16.55 8.10
CA ALA A 251 -10.89 18.00 8.03
C ALA A 251 -12.20 18.69 8.44
N PRO A 252 -12.19 19.83 9.12
CA PRO A 252 -13.44 20.56 9.37
C PRO A 252 -13.85 21.42 8.15
N PRO A 253 -14.97 21.10 7.44
CA PRO A 253 -15.85 19.94 7.64
C PRO A 253 -15.20 18.62 7.16
N TYR A 254 -15.66 17.47 7.65
CA TYR A 254 -15.26 16.14 7.15
C TYR A 254 -15.50 16.03 5.65
N VAL A 255 -14.61 15.32 4.96
CA VAL A 255 -14.62 15.28 3.49
C VAL A 255 -14.75 13.86 2.94
N ASN A 256 -15.32 13.79 1.74
CA ASN A 256 -15.38 12.58 0.91
C ASN A 256 -14.49 12.69 -0.35
N THR A 257 -13.80 13.79 -0.55
CA THR A 257 -12.94 14.11 -1.70
C THR A 257 -11.87 13.05 -1.93
N ILE A 258 -11.65 12.68 -3.20
CA ILE A 258 -10.54 11.86 -3.68
C ILE A 258 -9.52 12.77 -4.35
N ASP A 259 -8.38 13.00 -3.72
CA ASP A 259 -7.25 13.72 -4.32
C ASP A 259 -6.34 12.75 -5.08
N LYS A 260 -5.84 13.19 -6.23
CA LYS A 260 -4.91 12.45 -7.10
C LYS A 260 -3.66 13.28 -7.38
N PHE A 261 -2.47 12.70 -7.23
CA PHE A 261 -1.19 13.33 -7.57
C PHE A 261 -0.31 12.39 -8.42
N PRO A 262 0.45 12.92 -9.40
CA PRO A 262 1.27 12.09 -10.28
C PRO A 262 2.58 11.65 -9.59
N PHE A 263 3.04 10.42 -9.88
CA PHE A 263 4.37 9.95 -9.46
C PHE A 263 5.50 10.44 -10.37
N SER A 264 5.18 10.91 -11.57
CA SER A 264 6.16 11.34 -12.58
C SER A 264 6.64 12.78 -12.42
N SER A 265 5.96 13.57 -11.61
CA SER A 265 6.31 14.99 -11.39
C SER A 265 5.92 15.41 -9.96
N ASP A 266 6.68 16.35 -9.43
CA ASP A 266 6.45 16.93 -8.10
C ASP A 266 5.46 18.09 -8.25
N THR A 267 4.17 17.79 -8.08
CA THR A 267 3.07 18.76 -8.24
C THR A 267 1.95 18.47 -7.24
N ASN A 268 1.18 19.50 -6.93
CA ASN A 268 0.04 19.38 -6.04
C ASN A 268 -1.01 18.38 -6.56
N ALA A 269 -1.73 17.77 -5.62
CA ALA A 269 -2.86 16.91 -5.93
C ALA A 269 -4.04 17.73 -6.48
N THR A 270 -4.87 17.05 -7.24
CA THR A 270 -6.15 17.59 -7.74
C THR A 270 -7.31 16.74 -7.24
N ASP A 271 -8.42 17.38 -6.91
CA ASP A 271 -9.69 16.72 -6.64
C ASP A 271 -10.20 16.06 -7.94
N VAL A 272 -10.48 14.76 -7.89
CA VAL A 272 -10.90 13.95 -9.04
C VAL A 272 -12.22 13.22 -8.84
N GLY A 273 -12.86 13.38 -7.67
CA GLY A 273 -14.13 12.77 -7.36
C GLY A 273 -14.35 12.58 -5.87
N ASP A 274 -15.45 11.92 -5.54
CA ASP A 274 -15.92 11.73 -4.18
C ASP A 274 -16.08 10.25 -3.82
N MET A 275 -15.79 9.90 -2.57
CA MET A 275 -16.27 8.69 -1.93
C MET A 275 -17.79 8.72 -1.82
N VAL A 276 -18.45 7.55 -1.72
CA VAL A 276 -19.92 7.46 -1.61
C VAL A 276 -20.44 8.25 -0.42
N GLN A 277 -19.67 8.29 0.67
CA GLN A 277 -19.99 9.06 1.86
C GLN A 277 -18.72 9.55 2.56
N ILE A 278 -18.87 10.52 3.42
CA ILE A 278 -17.81 11.00 4.30
C ILE A 278 -17.26 9.82 5.10
N ARG A 279 -15.94 9.61 5.02
CA ARG A 279 -15.22 8.62 5.83
C ARG A 279 -13.80 9.06 6.16
N TYR A 280 -13.33 8.64 7.32
CA TYR A 280 -11.95 8.85 7.77
C TYR A 280 -11.51 7.65 8.61
N TYR A 281 -10.19 7.41 8.68
CA TYR A 281 -9.60 6.27 9.38
C TYR A 281 -10.06 4.90 8.87
N GLY A 282 -10.39 4.79 7.60
CA GLY A 282 -10.59 3.52 6.90
C GLY A 282 -9.27 2.90 6.48
N ALA A 283 -9.35 1.77 5.79
CA ALA A 283 -8.21 1.11 5.16
C ALA A 283 -8.23 1.30 3.65
N GLY A 284 -7.07 1.60 3.05
CA GLY A 284 -6.92 1.76 1.60
C GLY A 284 -6.31 0.52 0.96
N GLN A 285 -6.87 0.08 -0.17
CA GLN A 285 -6.34 -1.01 -0.98
C GLN A 285 -6.34 -0.60 -2.45
N SER A 286 -5.49 -1.24 -3.24
CA SER A 286 -5.32 -0.95 -4.67
C SER A 286 -5.29 -2.22 -5.48
N SER A 287 -6.20 -2.33 -6.47
CA SER A 287 -6.03 -3.28 -7.55
C SER A 287 -5.27 -2.63 -8.72
N THR A 288 -4.96 -3.40 -9.74
CA THR A 288 -4.34 -2.86 -10.97
C THR A 288 -5.19 -1.82 -11.70
N THR A 289 -6.50 -1.75 -11.39
CA THR A 289 -7.45 -0.89 -12.11
C THR A 289 -8.27 0.04 -11.21
N HIS A 290 -8.35 -0.22 -9.92
CA HIS A 290 -9.21 0.51 -8.99
C HIS A 290 -8.55 0.73 -7.63
N GLY A 291 -8.87 1.88 -7.02
CA GLY A 291 -8.66 2.12 -5.60
C GLY A 291 -9.88 1.70 -4.79
N TYR A 292 -9.63 1.21 -3.57
CA TYR A 292 -10.66 0.80 -2.62
C TYR A 292 -10.45 1.51 -1.29
N SER A 293 -11.56 1.79 -0.62
CA SER A 293 -11.56 2.31 0.74
C SER A 293 -12.57 1.53 1.57
N SER A 294 -12.10 0.78 2.55
CA SER A 294 -12.91 -0.14 3.33
C SER A 294 -13.06 0.32 4.79
N GLY A 295 -14.28 0.21 5.32
CA GLY A 295 -14.61 0.67 6.66
C GLY A 295 -14.46 2.17 6.84
N GLY A 296 -14.11 2.59 8.04
CA GLY A 296 -13.87 3.99 8.39
C GLY A 296 -14.89 4.53 9.40
N ASN A 297 -14.56 5.68 9.97
CA ASN A 297 -15.46 6.42 10.83
C ASN A 297 -16.32 7.35 9.98
N GLY A 298 -17.60 7.30 10.18
CA GLY A 298 -18.65 8.17 9.68
C GLY A 298 -19.81 8.11 10.67
N PRO A 299 -20.85 8.93 10.56
CA PRO A 299 -22.07 8.72 11.36
C PRO A 299 -23.08 7.80 10.64
N PRO A 300 -23.20 6.48 10.95
CA PRO A 300 -22.47 5.66 11.93
C PRO A 300 -21.10 5.14 11.42
N HIS A 301 -20.39 4.34 12.24
CA HIS A 301 -19.19 3.61 11.78
C HIS A 301 -19.52 2.73 10.58
N LEU A 302 -18.60 2.65 9.64
CA LEU A 302 -18.84 2.06 8.34
C LEU A 302 -18.27 0.63 8.23
N ASN A 303 -19.02 -0.24 7.54
CA ASN A 303 -18.52 -1.51 7.02
C ASN A 303 -18.39 -1.48 5.49
N THR A 304 -18.90 -0.46 4.80
CA THR A 304 -18.91 -0.38 3.34
C THR A 304 -17.50 -0.37 2.75
N ILE A 305 -17.38 -0.95 1.54
CA ILE A 305 -16.18 -0.94 0.71
C ILE A 305 -16.51 -0.10 -0.52
N ASP A 306 -15.93 1.10 -0.60
CA ASP A 306 -16.06 1.97 -1.77
C ASP A 306 -14.94 1.68 -2.78
N LYS A 307 -15.28 1.70 -4.06
CA LYS A 307 -14.39 1.46 -5.21
C LYS A 307 -14.44 2.60 -6.20
N PHE A 308 -13.29 3.11 -6.66
CA PHE A 308 -13.19 4.11 -7.72
C PHE A 308 -12.16 3.70 -8.79
N PRO A 309 -12.41 3.98 -10.08
CA PRO A 309 -11.52 3.58 -11.17
C PRO A 309 -10.29 4.48 -11.26
N PHE A 310 -9.12 3.90 -11.61
CA PHE A 310 -7.91 4.66 -11.92
C PHE A 310 -7.89 5.22 -13.36
N SER A 311 -8.73 4.69 -14.24
CA SER A 311 -8.79 5.05 -15.66
C SER A 311 -9.60 6.31 -15.96
N SER A 312 -10.38 6.78 -14.99
CA SER A 312 -11.24 7.96 -15.14
C SER A 312 -11.44 8.69 -13.83
N ASP A 313 -11.59 10.00 -13.89
CA ASP A 313 -11.85 10.85 -12.74
C ASP A 313 -13.36 10.86 -12.46
N THR A 314 -13.84 9.90 -11.65
CA THR A 314 -15.24 9.71 -11.30
C THR A 314 -15.40 9.31 -9.84
N ASN A 315 -16.59 9.58 -9.30
CA ASN A 315 -16.94 9.21 -7.92
C ASN A 315 -16.86 7.71 -7.68
N ALA A 316 -16.61 7.34 -6.43
CA ALA A 316 -16.63 5.95 -5.98
C ALA A 316 -18.05 5.36 -5.97
N SER A 317 -18.12 4.05 -6.01
CA SER A 317 -19.33 3.24 -5.81
C SER A 317 -19.15 2.27 -4.65
N ASP A 318 -20.22 1.99 -3.90
CA ASP A 318 -20.27 0.93 -2.90
C ASP A 318 -20.30 -0.45 -3.61
N VAL A 319 -19.41 -1.35 -3.20
CA VAL A 319 -19.23 -2.67 -3.83
C VAL A 319 -19.32 -3.83 -2.85
N GLY A 320 -19.57 -3.57 -1.58
CA GLY A 320 -19.71 -4.60 -0.55
C GLY A 320 -19.39 -4.11 0.84
N ASP A 321 -19.42 -5.03 1.78
CA ASP A 321 -19.23 -4.77 3.20
C ASP A 321 -18.11 -5.61 3.81
N LEU A 322 -17.39 -5.06 4.77
CA LEU A 322 -16.57 -5.80 5.74
C LEU A 322 -17.45 -6.69 6.62
N SER A 323 -16.89 -7.69 7.24
CA SER A 323 -17.59 -8.59 8.18
C SER A 323 -18.24 -7.84 9.35
N GLN A 324 -17.68 -6.67 9.70
CA GLN A 324 -18.23 -5.74 10.69
C GLN A 324 -17.75 -4.31 10.46
N ALA A 325 -18.55 -3.33 10.90
CA ALA A 325 -18.16 -1.92 10.85
C ALA A 325 -16.92 -1.69 11.73
N ARG A 326 -15.89 -1.04 11.16
CA ARG A 326 -14.63 -0.76 11.88
C ARG A 326 -13.89 0.45 11.28
N TYR A 327 -13.05 1.06 12.10
CA TYR A 327 -12.15 2.14 11.71
C TYR A 327 -10.78 1.98 12.40
N TYR A 328 -9.76 2.77 12.03
CA TYR A 328 -8.37 2.63 12.48
C TYR A 328 -7.72 1.29 12.06
N SER A 329 -8.15 0.75 10.96
CA SER A 329 -7.65 -0.49 10.37
C SER A 329 -6.59 -0.23 9.29
N ALA A 330 -5.84 -1.27 8.92
CA ALA A 330 -4.86 -1.23 7.86
C ALA A 330 -5.34 -1.97 6.60
N GLY A 331 -4.87 -1.53 5.43
CA GLY A 331 -5.14 -2.16 4.14
C GLY A 331 -3.92 -2.88 3.57
N GLN A 332 -4.16 -4.07 3.00
CA GLN A 332 -3.18 -4.87 2.27
C GLN A 332 -3.83 -5.42 1.00
N GLN A 333 -3.01 -5.88 0.02
CA GLN A 333 -3.50 -6.41 -1.26
C GLN A 333 -2.53 -7.42 -1.90
N VAL A 334 -3.08 -8.32 -2.73
CA VAL A 334 -2.37 -9.30 -3.55
C VAL A 334 -2.99 -9.45 -4.94
#